data_6b6c27ff8ebabd907b5ad9ceeeaa14c9
#
_entry.id   6b6c27ff8ebabd907b5ad9ceeeaa14c9
#
_cell.length_a   1.000
_cell.length_b   1.000
_cell.length_c   1.000
_cell.angle_alpha   90.00
_cell.angle_beta   90.00
_cell.angle_gamma   90.00
#
_symmetry.space_group_name_H-M   'P 1'
#
loop_
_entity.id
_entity.type
_entity.pdbx_description
1 polymer ?
#
loop_
_entity_poly.entity_id
_entity_poly.type
_entity_poly.pdbx_seq_one_letter_code
_entity_poly.pdbx_strand_id
1 'polypeptide(L)'
;MTPPQTNDVNYTLEIRDLHANAGSTQILNGIDLTVRSGEVHAVMGPNGAGKSTLSAAIMGKPGYTVTKGSIMLNGSDIVAMPTWQRALAGLHLVMQYPTEIPGVGIDELLSEALTERGIDPAKLTARIAGEATRIGLDEALIHRAVNVDFSGGEKKRNETLQLAVLEPRIVVLDELDSGLDIDALRDCARRVEDLTNERNLGVLVITHYSRIFADLKPNFVHILAKGRIVASGGPELADQLERDGYEAFNR
;
A
#
# COMPACT_ATOMS: atom_id res chain seq x y z
N MET A 1 -21.63 9.03 -4.04
CA MET A 1 -21.33 8.25 -2.83
C MET A 1 -20.79 9.21 -1.79
N THR A 2 -21.37 9.26 -0.59
CA THR A 2 -20.85 10.09 0.50
C THR A 2 -19.48 9.54 0.91
N PRO A 3 -18.43 10.38 1.05
CA PRO A 3 -17.13 9.89 1.52
C PRO A 3 -17.30 9.24 2.90
N PRO A 4 -16.63 8.12 3.18
CA PRO A 4 -16.75 7.44 4.46
C PRO A 4 -16.26 8.37 5.58
N GLN A 5 -17.10 8.50 6.63
CA GLN A 5 -16.73 9.31 7.79
C GLN A 5 -15.54 8.68 8.53
N THR A 6 -14.70 9.52 9.13
CA THR A 6 -13.37 9.20 9.71
C THR A 6 -13.36 8.21 10.88
N ASN A 7 -14.49 7.64 11.30
CA ASN A 7 -14.63 6.80 12.50
C ASN A 7 -15.17 5.39 12.25
N ASP A 8 -15.15 4.88 11.03
CA ASP A 8 -15.53 3.48 10.78
C ASP A 8 -14.43 2.54 11.30
N VAL A 9 -14.60 2.06 12.52
CA VAL A 9 -13.67 1.19 13.26
C VAL A 9 -13.51 -0.20 12.60
N ASN A 10 -14.31 -0.51 11.56
CA ASN A 10 -14.37 -1.84 10.94
C ASN A 10 -14.25 -1.81 9.42
N TYR A 11 -13.49 -0.90 8.85
CA TYR A 11 -13.27 -0.89 7.39
C TYR A 11 -12.43 -2.11 6.99
N THR A 12 -12.84 -2.84 5.95
CA THR A 12 -12.18 -4.10 5.59
C THR A 12 -11.87 -4.17 4.10
N LEU A 13 -10.70 -4.75 3.79
CA LEU A 13 -10.38 -5.32 2.49
C LEU A 13 -10.42 -6.85 2.62
N GLU A 14 -11.34 -7.50 1.92
CA GLU A 14 -11.54 -8.94 1.98
C GLU A 14 -11.35 -9.56 0.59
N ILE A 15 -10.42 -10.48 0.49
CA ILE A 15 -10.06 -11.18 -0.72
C ILE A 15 -10.41 -12.65 -0.52
N ARG A 16 -11.20 -13.23 -1.43
CA ARG A 16 -11.66 -14.62 -1.35
C ARG A 16 -11.40 -15.35 -2.64
N ASP A 17 -10.71 -16.48 -2.55
CA ASP A 17 -10.39 -17.40 -3.66
C ASP A 17 -9.94 -16.65 -4.93
N LEU A 18 -9.06 -15.65 -4.75
CA LEU A 18 -8.64 -14.77 -5.82
C LEU A 18 -7.69 -15.46 -6.79
N HIS A 19 -8.12 -15.56 -8.04
CA HIS A 19 -7.28 -15.95 -9.17
C HIS A 19 -7.10 -14.76 -10.10
N ALA A 20 -5.86 -14.52 -10.52
CA ALA A 20 -5.58 -13.40 -11.41
C ALA A 20 -4.45 -13.71 -12.40
N ASN A 21 -4.60 -13.14 -13.59
CA ASN A 21 -3.62 -13.22 -14.65
C ASN A 21 -2.81 -11.91 -14.74
N ALA A 22 -1.53 -12.03 -15.11
CA ALA A 22 -0.73 -10.95 -15.65
C ALA A 22 -0.60 -11.19 -17.17
N GLY A 23 -1.21 -10.32 -17.97
CA GLY A 23 -1.42 -10.59 -19.40
C GLY A 23 -2.25 -11.88 -19.61
N SER A 24 -1.67 -12.86 -20.31
CA SER A 24 -2.30 -14.16 -20.55
C SER A 24 -1.92 -15.24 -19.53
N THR A 25 -0.99 -14.96 -18.60
CA THR A 25 -0.44 -15.96 -17.69
C THR A 25 -1.10 -15.88 -16.32
N GLN A 26 -1.66 -16.98 -15.83
CA GLN A 26 -2.21 -17.06 -14.49
C GLN A 26 -1.08 -17.05 -13.46
N ILE A 27 -1.15 -16.13 -12.53
CA ILE A 27 -0.15 -15.93 -11.46
C ILE A 27 -0.74 -16.23 -10.09
N LEU A 28 -1.94 -15.70 -9.79
CA LEU A 28 -2.60 -15.97 -8.52
C LEU A 28 -3.54 -17.17 -8.65
N ASN A 29 -3.51 -18.06 -7.66
CA ASN A 29 -4.09 -19.38 -7.70
C ASN A 29 -5.01 -19.67 -6.49
N GLY A 30 -5.84 -18.71 -6.10
CA GLY A 30 -6.73 -18.81 -4.94
C GLY A 30 -6.11 -18.20 -3.70
N ILE A 31 -6.13 -16.86 -3.61
CA ILE A 31 -5.68 -16.10 -2.45
C ILE A 31 -6.89 -15.80 -1.57
N ASP A 32 -6.75 -16.11 -0.29
CA ASP A 32 -7.66 -15.68 0.78
C ASP A 32 -6.90 -14.78 1.74
N LEU A 33 -7.37 -13.54 1.93
CA LEU A 33 -6.73 -12.55 2.79
C LEU A 33 -7.78 -11.54 3.26
N THR A 34 -7.73 -11.17 4.54
CA THR A 34 -8.56 -10.10 5.08
C THR A 34 -7.67 -9.12 5.83
N VAL A 35 -7.77 -7.83 5.48
CA VAL A 35 -7.09 -6.72 6.16
C VAL A 35 -8.15 -5.79 6.75
N ARG A 36 -8.04 -5.47 8.02
CA ARG A 36 -8.97 -4.54 8.70
C ARG A 36 -8.28 -3.23 9.04
N SER A 37 -9.09 -2.21 9.24
CA SER A 37 -8.64 -0.94 9.80
C SER A 37 -7.86 -1.18 11.10
N GLY A 38 -6.72 -0.49 11.26
CA GLY A 38 -5.86 -0.60 12.43
C GLY A 38 -5.01 -1.88 12.50
N GLU A 39 -5.06 -2.73 11.47
CA GLU A 39 -4.22 -3.93 11.38
C GLU A 39 -3.13 -3.74 10.32
N VAL A 40 -1.95 -4.27 10.60
CA VAL A 40 -0.83 -4.38 9.66
C VAL A 40 -0.65 -5.84 9.27
N HIS A 41 -0.89 -6.15 8.01
CA HIS A 41 -0.68 -7.46 7.41
C HIS A 41 0.54 -7.42 6.49
N ALA A 42 1.47 -8.34 6.66
CA ALA A 42 2.63 -8.48 5.79
C ALA A 42 2.47 -9.69 4.86
N VAL A 43 2.63 -9.49 3.56
CA VAL A 43 2.74 -10.58 2.58
C VAL A 43 4.19 -10.67 2.13
N MET A 44 4.85 -11.75 2.52
CA MET A 44 6.24 -12.04 2.18
C MET A 44 6.31 -13.19 1.16
N GLY A 45 7.29 -13.17 0.29
CA GLY A 45 7.46 -14.23 -0.69
C GLY A 45 8.66 -13.99 -1.60
N PRO A 46 9.21 -15.03 -2.24
CA PRO A 46 10.31 -14.90 -3.17
C PRO A 46 9.91 -14.11 -4.43
N ASN A 47 10.91 -13.73 -5.22
CA ASN A 47 10.65 -13.13 -6.53
C ASN A 47 9.85 -14.10 -7.41
N GLY A 48 8.85 -13.57 -8.12
CA GLY A 48 7.95 -14.38 -8.94
C GLY A 48 6.83 -15.11 -8.17
N ALA A 49 6.71 -14.94 -6.84
CA ALA A 49 5.63 -15.55 -6.06
C ALA A 49 4.22 -15.02 -6.38
N GLY A 50 4.12 -13.84 -7.01
CA GLY A 50 2.85 -13.18 -7.33
C GLY A 50 2.54 -11.92 -6.52
N LYS A 51 3.49 -11.41 -5.72
CA LYS A 51 3.32 -10.25 -4.83
C LYS A 51 2.83 -9.00 -5.58
N SER A 52 3.55 -8.57 -6.62
CA SER A 52 3.16 -7.39 -7.41
C SER A 52 1.89 -7.63 -8.26
N THR A 53 1.57 -8.91 -8.57
CA THR A 53 0.28 -9.26 -9.20
C THR A 53 -0.85 -9.10 -8.20
N LEU A 54 -0.63 -9.41 -6.92
CA LEU A 54 -1.61 -9.20 -5.86
C LEU A 54 -1.92 -7.71 -5.68
N SER A 55 -0.91 -6.85 -5.53
CA SER A 55 -1.10 -5.39 -5.42
C SER A 55 -1.81 -4.82 -6.65
N ALA A 56 -1.39 -5.23 -7.84
CA ALA A 56 -1.99 -4.79 -9.10
C ALA A 56 -3.46 -5.23 -9.25
N ALA A 57 -3.80 -6.46 -8.88
CA ALA A 57 -5.18 -6.96 -8.91
C ALA A 57 -6.07 -6.23 -7.90
N ILE A 58 -5.59 -5.98 -6.67
CA ILE A 58 -6.29 -5.19 -5.64
C ILE A 58 -6.59 -3.77 -6.15
N MET A 59 -5.65 -3.15 -6.87
CA MET A 59 -5.82 -1.79 -7.41
C MET A 59 -6.57 -1.73 -8.74
N GLY A 60 -6.84 -2.87 -9.39
CA GLY A 60 -7.45 -2.89 -10.73
C GLY A 60 -6.56 -2.30 -11.80
N LYS A 61 -5.25 -2.57 -11.72
CA LYS A 61 -4.25 -2.03 -12.65
C LYS A 61 -4.43 -2.65 -14.04
N PRO A 62 -4.36 -1.86 -15.14
CA PRO A 62 -4.40 -2.41 -16.50
C PRO A 62 -3.34 -3.49 -16.73
N GLY A 63 -3.68 -4.53 -17.49
CA GLY A 63 -2.80 -5.67 -17.75
C GLY A 63 -2.91 -6.80 -16.72
N TYR A 64 -3.69 -6.61 -15.67
CA TYR A 64 -3.99 -7.63 -14.66
C TYR A 64 -5.49 -7.90 -14.64
N THR A 65 -5.87 -9.17 -14.72
CA THR A 65 -7.29 -9.57 -14.83
C THR A 65 -7.63 -10.57 -13.75
N VAL A 66 -8.62 -10.25 -12.93
CA VAL A 66 -9.22 -11.21 -11.99
C VAL A 66 -10.07 -12.19 -12.80
N THR A 67 -9.75 -13.48 -12.70
CA THR A 67 -10.42 -14.56 -13.47
C THR A 67 -11.41 -15.34 -12.60
N LYS A 68 -11.24 -15.34 -11.27
CA LYS A 68 -12.11 -15.98 -10.29
C LYS A 68 -11.93 -15.38 -8.92
N GLY A 69 -12.92 -15.51 -8.06
CA GLY A 69 -12.92 -14.98 -6.70
C GLY A 69 -13.46 -13.57 -6.61
N SER A 70 -13.28 -12.93 -5.48
CA SER A 70 -13.80 -11.58 -5.21
C SER A 70 -12.80 -10.73 -4.44
N ILE A 71 -12.91 -9.41 -4.61
CA ILE A 71 -12.20 -8.41 -3.82
C ILE A 71 -13.28 -7.45 -3.28
N MET A 72 -13.55 -7.55 -1.98
CA MET A 72 -14.55 -6.74 -1.31
C MET A 72 -13.88 -5.63 -0.52
N LEU A 73 -14.28 -4.40 -0.73
CA LEU A 73 -13.84 -3.25 0.06
C LEU A 73 -15.03 -2.71 0.84
N ASN A 74 -14.98 -2.87 2.17
CA ASN A 74 -16.07 -2.52 3.07
C ASN A 74 -17.45 -3.05 2.60
N GLY A 75 -17.50 -4.34 2.22
CA GLY A 75 -18.72 -5.01 1.75
C GLY A 75 -19.11 -4.74 0.30
N SER A 76 -18.40 -3.89 -0.44
CA SER A 76 -18.64 -3.62 -1.86
C SER A 76 -17.63 -4.38 -2.73
N ASP A 77 -18.11 -5.09 -3.76
CA ASP A 77 -17.22 -5.71 -4.75
C ASP A 77 -16.57 -4.65 -5.62
N ILE A 78 -15.23 -4.64 -5.63
CA ILE A 78 -14.44 -3.66 -6.37
C ILE A 78 -13.79 -4.24 -7.64
N VAL A 79 -14.00 -5.52 -7.97
CA VAL A 79 -13.35 -6.16 -9.12
C VAL A 79 -13.61 -5.41 -10.43
N ALA A 80 -14.86 -4.99 -10.66
CA ALA A 80 -15.24 -4.24 -11.87
C ALA A 80 -14.92 -2.73 -11.80
N MET A 81 -14.53 -2.20 -10.62
CA MET A 81 -14.24 -0.78 -10.47
C MET A 81 -12.87 -0.43 -11.08
N PRO A 82 -12.77 0.66 -11.87
CA PRO A 82 -11.48 1.17 -12.31
C PRO A 82 -10.66 1.70 -11.12
N THR A 83 -9.34 1.82 -11.29
CA THR A 83 -8.39 2.20 -10.22
C THR A 83 -8.81 3.47 -9.47
N TRP A 84 -9.26 4.51 -10.18
CA TRP A 84 -9.66 5.78 -9.56
C TRP A 84 -10.89 5.66 -8.66
N GLN A 85 -11.87 4.80 -9.01
CA GLN A 85 -13.03 4.55 -8.14
C GLN A 85 -12.64 3.79 -6.87
N ARG A 86 -11.69 2.84 -6.96
CA ARG A 86 -11.13 2.15 -5.80
C ARG A 86 -10.41 3.13 -4.87
N ALA A 87 -9.68 4.11 -5.45
CA ALA A 87 -9.04 5.17 -4.68
C ALA A 87 -10.05 6.07 -3.97
N LEU A 88 -11.15 6.48 -4.64
CA LEU A 88 -12.25 7.23 -4.01
C LEU A 88 -12.97 6.42 -2.93
N ALA A 89 -13.06 5.11 -3.08
CA ALA A 89 -13.61 4.21 -2.07
C ALA A 89 -12.69 4.00 -0.86
N GLY A 90 -11.50 4.61 -0.82
CA GLY A 90 -10.62 4.59 0.35
C GLY A 90 -9.42 3.63 0.25
N LEU A 91 -9.14 3.08 -0.92
CA LEU A 91 -7.95 2.27 -1.15
C LEU A 91 -6.80 3.14 -1.69
N HIS A 92 -5.56 2.87 -1.27
CA HIS A 92 -4.37 3.56 -1.75
C HIS A 92 -3.24 2.57 -2.04
N LEU A 93 -2.37 2.92 -2.98
CA LEU A 93 -1.17 2.14 -3.30
C LEU A 93 0.07 3.04 -3.21
N VAL A 94 1.00 2.66 -2.36
CA VAL A 94 2.39 3.15 -2.41
C VAL A 94 3.15 2.23 -3.36
N MET A 95 3.57 2.78 -4.49
CA MET A 95 4.10 2.01 -5.61
C MET A 95 5.56 1.60 -5.39
N GLN A 96 5.93 0.42 -5.87
CA GLN A 96 7.33 -0.01 -5.91
C GLN A 96 8.20 0.98 -6.70
N TYR A 97 7.72 1.40 -7.87
CA TYR A 97 8.35 2.40 -8.75
C TYR A 97 7.40 3.57 -8.96
N PRO A 98 7.52 4.64 -8.16
CA PRO A 98 6.68 5.83 -8.29
C PRO A 98 6.84 6.50 -9.66
N THR A 99 5.71 6.83 -10.28
CA THR A 99 5.69 7.45 -11.61
C THR A 99 6.05 8.94 -11.52
N GLU A 100 6.81 9.43 -12.48
CA GLU A 100 7.06 10.84 -12.69
C GLU A 100 5.91 11.47 -13.47
N ILE A 101 5.44 12.65 -13.03
CA ILE A 101 4.36 13.39 -13.70
C ILE A 101 4.87 14.79 -14.03
N PRO A 102 5.52 14.98 -15.19
CA PRO A 102 6.03 16.29 -15.57
C PRO A 102 4.92 17.33 -15.69
N GLY A 103 5.19 18.53 -15.17
CA GLY A 103 4.27 19.67 -15.26
C GLY A 103 3.11 19.68 -14.27
N VAL A 104 3.01 18.69 -13.38
CA VAL A 104 2.01 18.64 -12.31
C VAL A 104 2.71 18.76 -10.96
N GLY A 105 2.40 19.80 -10.18
CA GLY A 105 2.92 19.98 -8.81
C GLY A 105 2.32 18.98 -7.83
N ILE A 106 3.06 18.68 -6.75
CA ILE A 106 2.56 17.78 -5.68
C ILE A 106 1.32 18.38 -5.02
N ASP A 107 1.34 19.67 -4.75
CA ASP A 107 0.23 20.43 -4.16
C ASP A 107 -1.00 20.46 -5.08
N GLU A 108 -0.82 20.65 -6.39
CA GLU A 108 -1.89 20.59 -7.38
C GLU A 108 -2.53 19.20 -7.43
N LEU A 109 -1.71 18.14 -7.50
CA LEU A 109 -2.18 16.75 -7.49
C LEU A 109 -3.02 16.45 -6.25
N LEU A 110 -2.51 16.83 -5.08
CA LEU A 110 -3.19 16.57 -3.81
C LEU A 110 -4.46 17.41 -3.64
N SER A 111 -4.45 18.66 -4.10
CA SER A 111 -5.62 19.53 -4.09
C SER A 111 -6.76 18.95 -4.90
N GLU A 112 -6.48 18.51 -6.13
CA GLU A 112 -7.47 17.89 -7.01
C GLU A 112 -8.01 16.58 -6.42
N ALA A 113 -7.10 15.72 -5.92
CA ALA A 113 -7.48 14.45 -5.32
C ALA A 113 -8.36 14.60 -4.06
N LEU A 114 -8.15 15.66 -3.25
CA LEU A 114 -9.01 15.97 -2.11
C LEU A 114 -10.36 16.52 -2.55
N THR A 115 -10.37 17.39 -3.56
CA THR A 115 -11.59 17.96 -4.12
C THR A 115 -12.52 16.88 -4.68
N GLU A 116 -11.97 15.91 -5.43
CA GLU A 116 -12.73 14.74 -5.93
C GLU A 116 -13.29 13.86 -4.79
N ARG A 117 -12.67 13.89 -3.62
CA ARG A 117 -13.18 13.21 -2.40
C ARG A 117 -14.17 14.05 -1.62
N GLY A 118 -14.48 15.27 -2.06
CA GLY A 118 -15.35 16.21 -1.34
C GLY A 118 -14.72 16.79 -0.06
N ILE A 119 -13.39 16.79 0.03
CA ILE A 119 -12.62 17.32 1.16
C ILE A 119 -12.10 18.72 0.79
N ASP A 120 -12.38 19.71 1.63
CA ASP A 120 -11.91 21.08 1.42
C ASP A 120 -10.36 21.14 1.49
N PRO A 121 -9.68 21.58 0.41
CA PRO A 121 -8.24 21.71 0.40
C PRO A 121 -7.70 22.94 1.14
N ALA A 122 -8.54 23.79 1.77
CA ALA A 122 -8.13 25.05 2.37
C ALA A 122 -6.96 24.94 3.39
N LYS A 123 -6.77 23.75 4.00
CA LYS A 123 -5.66 23.49 4.93
C LYS A 123 -4.53 22.65 4.33
N LEU A 124 -4.56 22.42 3.03
CA LEU A 124 -3.65 21.50 2.36
C LEU A 124 -2.18 21.89 2.53
N THR A 125 -1.84 23.17 2.30
CA THR A 125 -0.45 23.65 2.42
C THR A 125 0.14 23.38 3.81
N ALA A 126 -0.62 23.68 4.88
CA ALA A 126 -0.17 23.40 6.24
C ALA A 126 -0.04 21.91 6.54
N ARG A 127 -0.92 21.09 5.97
CA ARG A 127 -0.86 19.61 6.10
C ARG A 127 0.36 19.05 5.37
N ILE A 128 0.62 19.49 4.15
CA ILE A 128 1.79 19.08 3.38
C ILE A 128 3.07 19.43 4.12
N ALA A 129 3.22 20.67 4.58
CA ALA A 129 4.41 21.12 5.33
C ALA A 129 4.63 20.31 6.62
N GLY A 130 3.56 20.05 7.37
CA GLY A 130 3.62 19.23 8.57
C GLY A 130 4.03 17.77 8.30
N GLU A 131 3.47 17.15 7.28
CA GLU A 131 3.82 15.78 6.91
C GLU A 131 5.22 15.68 6.30
N ALA A 132 5.63 16.65 5.47
CA ALA A 132 6.98 16.71 4.91
C ALA A 132 8.05 16.75 6.02
N THR A 133 7.82 17.58 7.06
CA THR A 133 8.70 17.65 8.24
C THR A 133 8.79 16.30 8.96
N ARG A 134 7.65 15.58 9.15
CA ARG A 134 7.61 14.29 9.84
C ARG A 134 8.39 13.20 9.14
N ILE A 135 8.41 13.21 7.81
CA ILE A 135 9.06 12.18 6.99
C ILE A 135 10.42 12.62 6.43
N GLY A 136 10.93 13.80 6.82
CA GLY A 136 12.21 14.31 6.35
C GLY A 136 12.25 14.61 4.84
N LEU A 137 11.12 15.01 4.24
CA LEU A 137 11.07 15.48 2.85
C LEU A 137 11.41 16.97 2.79
N ASP A 138 12.35 17.34 1.91
CA ASP A 138 12.71 18.76 1.72
C ASP A 138 11.49 19.54 1.19
N GLU A 139 11.17 20.65 1.86
CA GLU A 139 10.04 21.51 1.50
C GLU A 139 10.18 22.06 0.06
N ALA A 140 11.39 22.26 -0.42
CA ALA A 140 11.65 22.70 -1.80
C ALA A 140 11.12 21.70 -2.85
N LEU A 141 10.97 20.43 -2.50
CA LEU A 141 10.44 19.40 -3.41
C LEU A 141 8.92 19.47 -3.55
N ILE A 142 8.21 20.04 -2.58
CA ILE A 142 6.73 20.12 -2.57
C ILE A 142 6.20 20.90 -3.78
N HIS A 143 6.94 21.93 -4.21
CA HIS A 143 6.56 22.80 -5.33
C HIS A 143 7.10 22.32 -6.68
N ARG A 144 7.72 21.14 -6.72
CA ARG A 144 8.23 20.54 -7.95
C ARG A 144 7.20 19.59 -8.55
N ALA A 145 7.40 19.29 -9.83
CA ALA A 145 6.62 18.27 -10.51
C ALA A 145 6.80 16.91 -9.84
N VAL A 146 5.69 16.17 -9.69
CA VAL A 146 5.61 14.91 -8.96
C VAL A 146 6.70 13.93 -9.39
N ASN A 147 7.61 13.61 -8.48
CA ASN A 147 8.69 12.63 -8.62
C ASN A 147 9.74 12.94 -9.72
N VAL A 148 9.65 14.07 -10.43
CA VAL A 148 10.60 14.43 -11.50
C VAL A 148 11.95 14.80 -10.89
N ASP A 149 13.00 14.07 -11.32
CA ASP A 149 14.38 14.21 -10.79
C ASP A 149 14.50 13.97 -9.29
N PHE A 150 13.57 13.26 -8.66
CA PHE A 150 13.70 12.83 -7.27
C PHE A 150 14.59 11.59 -7.18
N SER A 151 15.43 11.54 -6.15
CA SER A 151 16.11 10.31 -5.74
C SER A 151 15.10 9.22 -5.32
N GLY A 152 15.55 7.97 -5.24
CA GLY A 152 14.69 6.87 -4.79
C GLY A 152 14.06 7.13 -3.42
N GLY A 153 14.86 7.67 -2.48
CA GLY A 153 14.39 8.03 -1.13
C GLY A 153 13.35 9.16 -1.15
N GLU A 154 13.59 10.20 -1.91
CA GLU A 154 12.63 11.32 -2.04
C GLU A 154 11.32 10.88 -2.70
N LYS A 155 11.36 10.00 -3.70
CA LYS A 155 10.16 9.42 -4.31
C LYS A 155 9.31 8.66 -3.28
N LYS A 156 9.93 7.84 -2.44
CA LYS A 156 9.21 7.07 -1.42
C LYS A 156 8.70 7.96 -0.28
N ARG A 157 9.46 8.95 0.14
CA ARG A 157 8.97 9.97 1.07
C ARG A 157 7.77 10.72 0.50
N ASN A 158 7.82 11.08 -0.78
CA ASN A 158 6.68 11.74 -1.45
C ASN A 158 5.44 10.82 -1.52
N GLU A 159 5.59 9.52 -1.83
CA GLU A 159 4.47 8.56 -1.76
C GLU A 159 3.89 8.47 -0.34
N THR A 160 4.75 8.49 0.69
CA THR A 160 4.31 8.48 2.10
C THR A 160 3.62 9.80 2.49
N LEU A 161 4.08 10.94 1.96
CA LEU A 161 3.41 12.23 2.10
C LEU A 161 1.99 12.17 1.52
N GLN A 162 1.86 11.68 0.29
CA GLN A 162 0.57 11.54 -0.38
C GLN A 162 -0.37 10.64 0.42
N LEU A 163 0.11 9.50 0.91
CA LEU A 163 -0.64 8.61 1.80
C LEU A 163 -1.17 9.37 3.03
N ALA A 164 -0.30 10.11 3.73
CA ALA A 164 -0.65 10.83 4.95
C ALA A 164 -1.64 11.97 4.71
N VAL A 165 -1.53 12.67 3.58
CA VAL A 165 -2.43 13.78 3.20
C VAL A 165 -3.76 13.27 2.67
N LEU A 166 -3.78 12.20 1.88
CA LEU A 166 -5.01 11.68 1.27
C LEU A 166 -5.87 10.85 2.24
N GLU A 167 -5.33 10.40 3.37
CA GLU A 167 -6.06 9.68 4.43
C GLU A 167 -6.95 8.53 3.91
N PRO A 168 -6.38 7.55 3.20
CA PRO A 168 -7.17 6.40 2.78
C PRO A 168 -7.56 5.52 3.98
N ARG A 169 -8.41 4.53 3.76
CA ARG A 169 -8.82 3.56 4.78
C ARG A 169 -7.94 2.33 4.81
N ILE A 170 -7.53 1.89 3.63
CA ILE A 170 -6.61 0.76 3.44
C ILE A 170 -5.49 1.21 2.51
N VAL A 171 -4.26 0.88 2.87
CA VAL A 171 -3.10 1.07 2.00
C VAL A 171 -2.44 -0.26 1.65
N VAL A 172 -2.03 -0.39 0.41
CA VAL A 172 -1.10 -1.43 -0.05
C VAL A 172 0.27 -0.79 -0.23
N LEU A 173 1.27 -1.27 0.50
CA LEU A 173 2.66 -0.85 0.38
C LEU A 173 3.39 -1.90 -0.47
N ASP A 174 3.63 -1.60 -1.75
CA ASP A 174 4.32 -2.52 -2.65
C ASP A 174 5.82 -2.24 -2.65
N GLU A 175 6.57 -3.07 -1.90
CA GLU A 175 8.02 -2.97 -1.71
C GLU A 175 8.48 -1.55 -1.34
N LEU A 176 7.86 -0.96 -0.30
CA LEU A 176 8.23 0.37 0.22
C LEU A 176 9.73 0.44 0.56
N ASP A 177 10.30 -0.65 0.99
CA ASP A 177 11.70 -0.79 1.41
C ASP A 177 12.71 -0.89 0.25
N SER A 178 12.25 -1.00 -0.99
CA SER A 178 13.12 -1.12 -2.17
C SER A 178 13.79 0.22 -2.51
N GLY A 179 15.13 0.20 -2.58
CA GLY A 179 15.91 1.38 -2.98
C GLY A 179 16.02 2.49 -1.93
N LEU A 180 15.61 2.25 -0.70
CA LEU A 180 15.76 3.18 0.41
C LEU A 180 17.04 2.92 1.22
N ASP A 181 17.68 4.00 1.68
CA ASP A 181 18.59 3.93 2.80
C ASP A 181 17.85 3.68 4.12
N ILE A 182 18.61 3.39 5.17
CA ILE A 182 18.04 3.00 6.48
C ILE A 182 17.20 4.12 7.09
N ASP A 183 17.63 5.37 6.95
CA ASP A 183 16.94 6.50 7.58
C ASP A 183 15.63 6.83 6.86
N ALA A 184 15.65 6.84 5.52
CA ALA A 184 14.43 7.04 4.72
C ALA A 184 13.40 5.92 4.95
N LEU A 185 13.85 4.67 5.03
CA LEU A 185 12.97 3.54 5.36
C LEU A 185 12.33 3.72 6.73
N ARG A 186 13.13 4.08 7.74
CA ARG A 186 12.65 4.31 9.10
C ARG A 186 11.60 5.41 9.16
N ASP A 187 11.87 6.56 8.53
CA ASP A 187 10.94 7.70 8.53
C ASP A 187 9.60 7.33 7.89
N CYS A 188 9.64 6.69 6.73
CA CYS A 188 8.43 6.24 6.03
C CYS A 188 7.67 5.16 6.82
N ALA A 189 8.36 4.14 7.34
CA ALA A 189 7.75 3.05 8.10
C ALA A 189 7.10 3.54 9.40
N ARG A 190 7.78 4.43 10.16
CA ARG A 190 7.22 5.07 11.36
C ARG A 190 5.99 5.89 11.04
N ARG A 191 6.02 6.66 9.95
CA ARG A 191 4.83 7.45 9.59
C ARG A 191 3.63 6.58 9.26
N VAL A 192 3.83 5.44 8.61
CA VAL A 192 2.75 4.46 8.36
C VAL A 192 2.24 3.85 9.66
N GLU A 193 3.14 3.47 10.58
CA GLU A 193 2.77 2.98 11.92
C GLU A 193 1.96 4.01 12.70
N ASP A 194 2.39 5.29 12.68
CA ASP A 194 1.64 6.39 13.31
C ASP A 194 0.25 6.55 12.71
N LEU A 195 0.10 6.47 11.37
CA LEU A 195 -1.19 6.55 10.70
C LEU A 195 -2.11 5.38 11.08
N THR A 196 -1.56 4.18 11.27
CA THR A 196 -2.32 3.02 11.77
C THR A 196 -2.86 3.29 13.16
N ASN A 197 -2.02 3.82 14.07
CA ASN A 197 -2.41 4.10 15.44
C ASN A 197 -3.30 5.35 15.59
N GLU A 198 -3.03 6.42 14.84
CA GLU A 198 -3.75 7.70 14.92
C GLU A 198 -5.10 7.67 14.20
N ARG A 199 -5.22 6.90 13.10
CA ARG A 199 -6.35 7.00 12.15
C ARG A 199 -6.97 5.66 11.78
N ASN A 200 -6.61 4.58 12.45
CA ASN A 200 -7.05 3.21 12.14
C ASN A 200 -6.78 2.82 10.66
N LEU A 201 -5.64 3.25 10.09
CA LEU A 201 -5.26 2.85 8.74
C LEU A 201 -5.02 1.33 8.69
N GLY A 202 -5.74 0.62 7.82
CA GLY A 202 -5.43 -0.78 7.53
C GLY A 202 -4.28 -0.86 6.52
N VAL A 203 -3.28 -1.71 6.79
CA VAL A 203 -2.04 -1.77 6.02
C VAL A 203 -1.79 -3.17 5.48
N LEU A 204 -1.58 -3.29 4.19
CA LEU A 204 -1.06 -4.48 3.53
C LEU A 204 0.36 -4.21 3.04
N VAL A 205 1.36 -4.69 3.76
CA VAL A 205 2.77 -4.57 3.37
C VAL A 205 3.13 -5.75 2.47
N ILE A 206 3.62 -5.47 1.28
CA ILE A 206 4.20 -6.47 0.38
C ILE A 206 5.71 -6.24 0.36
N THR A 207 6.47 -7.23 0.83
CA THR A 207 7.93 -7.14 0.90
C THR A 207 8.58 -8.52 0.81
N HIS A 208 9.87 -8.55 0.57
CA HIS A 208 10.68 -9.76 0.65
C HIS A 208 11.72 -9.70 1.79
N TYR A 209 11.75 -8.57 2.55
CA TYR A 209 12.65 -8.38 3.69
C TYR A 209 11.87 -7.97 4.94
N SER A 210 12.30 -8.46 6.10
CA SER A 210 11.68 -8.10 7.39
C SER A 210 12.17 -6.77 7.97
N ARG A 211 13.20 -6.14 7.40
CA ARG A 211 13.81 -4.92 7.95
C ARG A 211 12.82 -3.77 8.19
N ILE A 212 11.75 -3.69 7.41
CA ILE A 212 10.68 -2.69 7.59
C ILE A 212 9.93 -2.90 8.92
N PHE A 213 9.89 -4.13 9.45
CA PHE A 213 9.13 -4.49 10.65
C PHE A 213 9.77 -3.99 11.94
N ALA A 214 10.99 -3.44 11.88
CA ALA A 214 11.60 -2.76 13.02
C ALA A 214 10.79 -1.51 13.42
N ASP A 215 10.21 -0.81 12.45
CA ASP A 215 9.50 0.45 12.63
C ASP A 215 8.01 0.39 12.24
N LEU A 216 7.56 -0.62 11.47
CA LEU A 216 6.15 -0.92 11.13
C LEU A 216 5.84 -2.35 11.54
N LYS A 217 5.15 -2.54 12.66
CA LYS A 217 4.96 -3.83 13.30
C LYS A 217 3.77 -4.60 12.73
N PRO A 218 3.98 -5.75 12.05
CA PRO A 218 2.87 -6.52 11.53
C PRO A 218 2.09 -7.22 12.66
N ASN A 219 0.76 -7.20 12.57
CA ASN A 219 -0.10 -8.05 13.39
C ASN A 219 -0.12 -9.48 12.83
N PHE A 220 -0.07 -9.60 11.50
CA PHE A 220 -0.12 -10.87 10.79
C PHE A 220 0.92 -10.91 9.68
N VAL A 221 1.51 -12.08 9.47
CA VAL A 221 2.45 -12.36 8.40
C VAL A 221 1.91 -13.52 7.57
N HIS A 222 1.94 -13.37 6.25
CA HIS A 222 1.50 -14.35 5.27
C HIS A 222 2.63 -14.66 4.31
N ILE A 223 2.89 -15.93 4.06
CA ILE A 223 3.91 -16.36 3.10
C ILE A 223 3.22 -16.73 1.79
N LEU A 224 3.58 -15.98 0.74
CA LEU A 224 3.11 -16.19 -0.62
C LEU A 224 4.14 -16.99 -1.41
N ALA A 225 3.72 -18.12 -1.95
CA ALA A 225 4.54 -18.94 -2.84
C ALA A 225 3.67 -19.50 -3.98
N LYS A 226 4.19 -19.47 -5.21
CA LYS A 226 3.50 -20.00 -6.41
C LYS A 226 2.05 -19.53 -6.56
N GLY A 227 1.81 -18.24 -6.23
CA GLY A 227 0.49 -17.62 -6.34
C GLY A 227 -0.52 -18.03 -5.27
N ARG A 228 -0.07 -18.62 -4.13
CA ARG A 228 -0.92 -19.04 -3.01
C ARG A 228 -0.33 -18.55 -1.69
N ILE A 229 -1.18 -18.25 -0.71
CA ILE A 229 -0.75 -18.12 0.68
C ILE A 229 -0.57 -19.55 1.23
N VAL A 230 0.69 -19.88 1.54
CA VAL A 230 1.09 -21.22 2.01
C VAL A 230 1.23 -21.30 3.52
N ALA A 231 1.38 -20.17 4.20
CA ALA A 231 1.39 -20.07 5.64
C ALA A 231 0.88 -18.69 6.08
N SER A 232 0.25 -18.64 7.24
CA SER A 232 -0.16 -17.41 7.91
C SER A 232 0.07 -17.56 9.42
N GLY A 233 0.53 -16.48 10.06
CA GLY A 233 0.83 -16.47 11.50
C GLY A 233 1.02 -15.08 12.03
N GLY A 234 1.55 -14.97 13.24
CA GLY A 234 1.96 -13.71 13.85
C GLY A 234 3.34 -13.23 13.36
N PRO A 235 3.90 -12.19 14.00
CA PRO A 235 5.21 -11.63 13.63
C PRO A 235 6.35 -12.65 13.62
N GLU A 236 6.28 -13.67 14.49
CA GLU A 236 7.28 -14.75 14.60
C GLU A 236 7.46 -15.54 13.29
N LEU A 237 6.47 -15.52 12.41
CA LEU A 237 6.57 -16.18 11.10
C LEU A 237 7.59 -15.50 10.18
N ALA A 238 7.78 -14.18 10.32
CA ALA A 238 8.83 -13.47 9.59
C ALA A 238 10.22 -13.90 10.08
N ASP A 239 10.41 -14.01 11.39
CA ASP A 239 11.68 -14.49 11.97
C ASP A 239 11.98 -15.94 11.57
N GLN A 240 10.95 -16.78 11.53
CA GLN A 240 11.08 -18.15 11.04
C GLN A 240 11.50 -18.17 9.58
N LEU A 241 10.86 -17.35 8.74
CA LEU A 241 11.21 -17.25 7.33
C LEU A 241 12.67 -16.82 7.11
N GLU A 242 13.17 -15.87 7.91
CA GLU A 242 14.57 -15.43 7.80
C GLU A 242 15.57 -16.53 8.19
N ARG A 243 15.23 -17.37 9.19
CA ARG A 243 16.08 -18.48 9.60
C ARG A 243 16.06 -19.64 8.62
N ASP A 244 14.87 -20.04 8.18
CA ASP A 244 14.64 -21.31 7.47
C ASP A 244 14.60 -21.13 5.94
N GLY A 245 14.46 -19.89 5.46
CA GLY A 245 14.31 -19.54 4.05
C GLY A 245 12.99 -19.98 3.44
N TYR A 246 12.74 -19.54 2.21
CA TYR A 246 11.48 -19.85 1.49
C TYR A 246 11.32 -21.32 1.13
N GLU A 247 12.41 -22.11 1.09
CA GLU A 247 12.35 -23.55 0.73
C GLU A 247 11.52 -24.35 1.74
N ALA A 248 11.55 -23.96 3.01
CA ALA A 248 10.76 -24.59 4.06
C ALA A 248 9.24 -24.52 3.81
N PHE A 249 8.78 -23.53 3.04
CA PHE A 249 7.38 -23.25 2.73
C PHE A 249 6.94 -23.68 1.32
N ASN A 250 7.84 -24.24 0.51
CA ASN A 250 7.57 -24.67 -0.87
C ASN A 250 7.07 -26.12 -0.99
N ARG A 251 6.65 -26.76 0.10
CA ARG A 251 6.18 -28.15 0.11
C ARG A 251 4.77 -28.31 -0.47
#